data_3b53c6f503c82e13828f7a892d87cf0b
#
_entry.id   3b53c6f503c82e13828f7a892d87cf0b
#
_cell.length_a   1.000
_cell.length_b   1.000
_cell.length_c   1.000
_cell.angle_alpha   90.00
_cell.angle_beta   90.00
_cell.angle_gamma   90.00
#
_symmetry.space_group_name_H-M   'P 1'
#
loop_
_entity.id
_entity.type
_entity.pdbx_description
1 polymer ?
#
loop_
_entity_poly.entity_id
_entity_poly.type
_entity_poly.pdbx_seq_one_letter_code
_entity_poly.pdbx_strand_id
1 'polypeptide(L)'
;MKYPPFFTLHSSSKNNPFSSLHIKKVLFMKQFAFTLLLLMFATTMSAQQGKSLSILGDSYSTFEDYLQPDSNFVWYFKGKHEKTDVTRVEQTWWSILLKKTGMKLCRNNSFSGSTISSTGYRKEDYSQRSFCKRLWNLGCPDVIIVLGATNDSWAGSPIGEYKYSDWTDQDLYSFRPAMAYMLYHLQNRYPNTEIHFVMNSELKEAITTSSKAICEHYGVNFIQLENIHKINGHPSIKGMEAIAEQIAKNLKSEK
;
A
#
# COMPACT_ATOMS: atom_id res chain seq x y z
N MET A 1 -67.75 6.56 -81.90
CA MET A 1 -67.57 6.25 -80.49
C MET A 1 -66.22 6.82 -80.09
N LYS A 2 -66.14 7.89 -79.28
CA LYS A 2 -64.93 8.58 -78.85
C LYS A 2 -64.68 8.24 -77.38
N TYR A 3 -63.50 7.70 -77.06
CA TYR A 3 -63.05 7.53 -75.68
C TYR A 3 -62.24 8.79 -75.27
N PRO A 4 -62.34 9.27 -73.96
CA PRO A 4 -61.59 10.40 -73.46
C PRO A 4 -60.22 9.97 -72.95
N PRO A 5 -59.28 10.91 -72.83
CA PRO A 5 -57.88 10.62 -72.46
C PRO A 5 -57.71 10.40 -70.92
N PHE A 6 -56.79 9.53 -70.59
CA PHE A 6 -56.31 9.26 -69.20
C PHE A 6 -55.51 10.47 -68.67
N PHE A 7 -55.91 10.97 -67.52
CA PHE A 7 -55.14 11.91 -66.70
C PHE A 7 -54.08 11.17 -65.88
N THR A 8 -52.83 11.42 -66.10
CA THR A 8 -51.71 10.99 -65.25
C THR A 8 -51.52 11.98 -64.13
N LEU A 9 -51.75 11.53 -62.87
CA LEU A 9 -51.41 12.27 -61.64
C LEU A 9 -49.91 12.20 -61.37
N HIS A 10 -49.22 13.32 -61.55
CA HIS A 10 -47.86 13.51 -61.10
C HIS A 10 -47.89 13.81 -59.62
N SER A 11 -47.46 12.80 -58.78
CA SER A 11 -47.20 12.98 -57.36
C SER A 11 -45.84 13.68 -57.18
N SER A 12 -45.87 14.98 -56.98
CA SER A 12 -44.69 15.74 -56.58
C SER A 12 -44.42 15.55 -55.06
N SER A 13 -43.55 14.64 -54.72
CA SER A 13 -43.05 14.47 -53.35
C SER A 13 -42.15 15.68 -53.06
N LYS A 14 -42.66 16.71 -52.37
CA LYS A 14 -41.87 17.80 -51.80
C LYS A 14 -41.07 17.26 -50.62
N ASN A 15 -39.82 16.93 -50.84
CA ASN A 15 -38.83 16.67 -49.77
C ASN A 15 -38.68 17.93 -48.93
N ASN A 16 -39.21 17.92 -47.70
CA ASN A 16 -39.17 19.03 -46.77
C ASN A 16 -37.77 19.12 -46.13
N PRO A 17 -36.90 20.10 -46.43
CA PRO A 17 -35.52 20.14 -45.92
C PRO A 17 -35.43 20.33 -44.40
N PHE A 18 -36.53 20.79 -43.77
CA PHE A 18 -36.60 20.96 -42.30
C PHE A 18 -36.66 19.65 -41.55
N SER A 19 -37.22 18.56 -42.13
CA SER A 19 -37.29 17.25 -41.49
C SER A 19 -35.90 16.57 -41.36
N SER A 20 -35.05 16.74 -42.36
CA SER A 20 -33.69 16.20 -42.44
C SER A 20 -32.76 16.82 -41.36
N LEU A 21 -32.88 18.14 -41.14
CA LEU A 21 -32.07 18.86 -40.16
C LEU A 21 -32.47 18.49 -38.71
N HIS A 22 -33.76 18.30 -38.47
CA HIS A 22 -34.27 17.89 -37.17
C HIS A 22 -33.82 16.45 -36.78
N ILE A 23 -33.88 15.52 -37.73
CA ILE A 23 -33.40 14.14 -37.53
C ILE A 23 -31.88 14.11 -37.25
N LYS A 24 -31.08 14.89 -37.97
CA LYS A 24 -29.62 15.00 -37.72
C LYS A 24 -29.31 15.56 -36.35
N LYS A 25 -30.02 16.58 -35.86
CA LYS A 25 -29.86 17.12 -34.49
C LYS A 25 -30.22 16.09 -33.43
N VAL A 26 -31.33 15.37 -33.60
CA VAL A 26 -31.73 14.31 -32.61
C VAL A 26 -30.72 13.16 -32.60
N LEU A 27 -30.20 12.74 -33.76
CA LEU A 27 -29.17 11.70 -33.83
C LEU A 27 -27.86 12.15 -33.17
N PHE A 28 -27.44 13.37 -33.40
CA PHE A 28 -26.24 13.97 -32.78
C PHE A 28 -26.38 14.07 -31.26
N MET A 29 -27.53 14.51 -30.75
CA MET A 29 -27.81 14.54 -29.29
C MET A 29 -27.81 13.16 -28.67
N LYS A 30 -28.37 12.14 -29.33
CA LYS A 30 -28.35 10.75 -28.86
C LYS A 30 -26.91 10.18 -28.82
N GLN A 31 -26.12 10.44 -29.86
CA GLN A 31 -24.71 10.05 -29.90
C GLN A 31 -23.89 10.75 -28.79
N PHE A 32 -24.10 12.03 -28.57
CA PHE A 32 -23.42 12.80 -27.54
C PHE A 32 -23.79 12.30 -26.13
N ALA A 33 -25.09 12.06 -25.88
CA ALA A 33 -25.57 11.49 -24.62
C ALA A 33 -25.00 10.08 -24.36
N PHE A 34 -24.93 9.23 -25.39
CA PHE A 34 -24.35 7.89 -25.28
C PHE A 34 -22.84 7.93 -25.01
N THR A 35 -22.10 8.84 -25.64
CA THR A 35 -20.68 9.04 -25.40
C THR A 35 -20.42 9.56 -23.98
N LEU A 36 -21.25 10.48 -23.49
CA LEU A 36 -21.16 11.00 -22.12
C LEU A 36 -21.45 9.90 -21.07
N LEU A 37 -22.43 9.04 -21.36
CA LEU A 37 -22.78 7.89 -20.52
C LEU A 37 -21.63 6.85 -20.46
N LEU A 38 -20.99 6.57 -21.61
CA LEU A 38 -19.81 5.72 -21.70
C LEU A 38 -18.60 6.29 -20.92
N LEU A 39 -18.37 7.61 -21.01
CA LEU A 39 -17.33 8.29 -20.24
C LEU A 39 -17.60 8.22 -18.73
N MET A 40 -18.84 8.44 -18.29
CA MET A 40 -19.22 8.28 -16.88
C MET A 40 -19.06 6.84 -16.40
N PHE A 41 -19.40 5.84 -17.23
CA PHE A 41 -19.18 4.42 -16.89
C PHE A 41 -17.69 4.06 -16.80
N ALA A 42 -16.86 4.60 -17.69
CA ALA A 42 -15.40 4.38 -17.65
C ALA A 42 -14.75 4.97 -16.39
N THR A 43 -15.21 6.15 -15.95
CA THR A 43 -14.71 6.78 -14.71
C THR A 43 -15.14 6.01 -13.45
N THR A 44 -16.35 5.44 -13.42
CA THR A 44 -16.82 4.64 -12.29
C THR A 44 -16.11 3.29 -12.20
N MET A 45 -15.77 2.66 -13.32
CA MET A 45 -14.98 1.42 -13.32
C MET A 45 -13.53 1.63 -12.89
N SER A 46 -12.94 2.79 -13.17
CA SER A 46 -11.57 3.12 -12.70
C SER A 46 -11.52 3.36 -11.19
N ALA A 47 -12.60 3.87 -10.57
CA ALA A 47 -12.69 4.11 -9.13
C ALA A 47 -12.89 2.82 -8.29
N GLN A 48 -13.15 1.68 -8.93
CA GLN A 48 -13.40 0.40 -8.26
C GLN A 48 -12.16 -0.51 -8.23
N GLN A 49 -11.02 -0.03 -8.74
CA GLN A 49 -9.76 -0.74 -8.57
C GLN A 49 -9.26 -0.49 -7.14
N GLY A 50 -9.35 -1.51 -6.27
CA GLY A 50 -8.93 -1.41 -4.87
C GLY A 50 -7.49 -0.88 -4.77
N LYS A 51 -7.23 0.00 -3.79
CA LYS A 51 -5.89 0.55 -3.51
C LYS A 51 -4.84 -0.54 -3.46
N SER A 52 -3.62 -0.21 -3.87
CA SER A 52 -2.46 -1.09 -3.80
C SER A 52 -1.65 -0.82 -2.52
N LEU A 53 -1.13 -1.89 -1.92
CA LEU A 53 -0.36 -1.86 -0.67
C LEU A 53 1.06 -2.35 -0.91
N SER A 54 2.06 -1.60 -0.44
CA SER A 54 3.43 -2.12 -0.27
C SER A 54 3.83 -2.19 1.20
N ILE A 55 4.70 -3.13 1.50
CA ILE A 55 5.17 -3.43 2.84
C ILE A 55 6.69 -3.23 2.89
N LEU A 56 7.14 -2.42 3.83
CA LEU A 56 8.52 -2.34 4.26
C LEU A 56 8.59 -2.93 5.67
N GLY A 57 9.08 -4.17 5.81
CA GLY A 57 8.95 -4.90 7.06
C GLY A 57 10.20 -5.67 7.49
N ASP A 58 10.10 -6.24 8.68
CA ASP A 58 11.04 -7.21 9.23
C ASP A 58 10.47 -8.64 9.17
N SER A 59 10.91 -9.54 10.06
CA SER A 59 10.46 -10.94 10.13
C SER A 59 8.94 -11.09 10.27
N TYR A 60 8.26 -10.16 10.95
CA TYR A 60 6.81 -10.21 11.17
C TYR A 60 5.98 -10.13 9.87
N SER A 61 6.61 -9.65 8.80
CA SER A 61 5.96 -9.45 7.50
C SER A 61 6.45 -10.39 6.41
N THR A 62 7.43 -11.27 6.72
CA THR A 62 7.96 -12.21 5.74
C THR A 62 7.06 -13.43 5.56
N PHE A 63 7.04 -14.00 4.38
CA PHE A 63 6.55 -15.34 4.09
C PHE A 63 7.23 -15.87 2.82
N GLU A 64 7.58 -17.15 2.80
CA GLU A 64 8.22 -17.83 1.67
C GLU A 64 7.48 -17.57 0.35
N ASP A 65 8.22 -17.32 -0.73
CA ASP A 65 7.75 -16.99 -2.10
C ASP A 65 6.99 -15.66 -2.27
N TYR A 66 6.85 -14.85 -1.20
CA TYR A 66 6.10 -13.58 -1.26
C TYR A 66 6.95 -12.34 -1.02
N LEU A 67 8.28 -12.48 -1.01
CA LEU A 67 9.20 -11.35 -0.84
C LEU A 67 9.74 -10.85 -2.18
N GLN A 68 10.04 -9.57 -2.23
CA GLN A 68 10.68 -8.93 -3.39
C GLN A 68 11.75 -7.94 -2.91
N PRO A 69 13.04 -8.24 -3.11
CA PRO A 69 13.55 -9.43 -3.82
C PRO A 69 13.34 -10.74 -3.05
N ASP A 70 13.31 -11.85 -3.79
CA ASP A 70 13.14 -13.20 -3.26
C ASP A 70 14.34 -13.70 -2.45
N SER A 71 15.50 -13.06 -2.63
CA SER A 71 16.72 -13.29 -1.83
C SER A 71 16.65 -12.80 -0.39
N ASN A 72 15.61 -12.05 -0.02
CA ASN A 72 15.40 -11.57 1.35
C ASN A 72 15.17 -12.74 2.31
N PHE A 73 15.73 -12.65 3.51
CA PHE A 73 15.56 -13.70 4.53
C PHE A 73 14.14 -13.77 5.04
N VAL A 74 13.67 -15.01 5.23
CA VAL A 74 12.29 -15.37 5.58
C VAL A 74 12.25 -15.90 7.02
N TRP A 75 11.15 -15.68 7.72
CA TRP A 75 10.85 -16.32 9.02
C TRP A 75 9.72 -17.33 8.91
N TYR A 76 8.66 -17.02 8.13
CA TYR A 76 7.49 -17.89 8.00
C TYR A 76 7.56 -18.67 6.69
N PHE A 77 7.35 -19.99 6.78
CA PHE A 77 7.45 -20.94 5.68
C PHE A 77 6.15 -21.71 5.49
N LYS A 78 5.97 -22.27 4.31
CA LYS A 78 4.88 -23.21 4.02
C LYS A 78 5.03 -24.48 4.84
N GLY A 79 3.89 -25.01 5.28
CA GLY A 79 3.83 -26.25 6.04
C GLY A 79 4.19 -26.10 7.51
N LYS A 80 4.13 -27.22 8.21
CA LYS A 80 4.33 -27.25 9.68
C LYS A 80 5.78 -26.94 10.06
N HIS A 81 5.95 -26.00 10.99
CA HIS A 81 7.24 -25.56 11.49
C HIS A 81 7.22 -25.49 13.03
N GLU A 82 8.28 -25.98 13.72
CA GLU A 82 8.32 -26.02 15.18
C GLU A 82 8.33 -24.63 15.85
N LYS A 83 8.77 -23.61 15.14
CA LYS A 83 8.94 -22.25 15.69
C LYS A 83 7.70 -21.37 15.60
N THR A 84 6.68 -21.79 14.86
CA THR A 84 5.46 -20.98 14.61
C THR A 84 4.28 -21.87 14.24
N ASP A 85 3.08 -21.38 14.48
CA ASP A 85 1.82 -21.98 14.00
C ASP A 85 1.35 -21.42 12.64
N VAL A 86 1.98 -20.33 12.17
CA VAL A 86 1.71 -19.74 10.85
C VAL A 86 2.37 -20.59 9.76
N THR A 87 1.57 -21.27 8.97
CA THR A 87 1.99 -22.28 7.99
C THR A 87 1.55 -22.00 6.56
N ARG A 88 0.73 -20.96 6.37
CA ARG A 88 0.17 -20.54 5.07
C ARG A 88 0.14 -19.02 4.98
N VAL A 89 0.30 -18.53 3.76
CA VAL A 89 0.34 -17.07 3.48
C VAL A 89 -0.94 -16.35 3.89
N GLU A 90 -2.10 -17.01 3.77
CA GLU A 90 -3.40 -16.45 4.17
C GLU A 90 -3.50 -16.14 5.67
N GLN A 91 -2.60 -16.68 6.48
CA GLN A 91 -2.52 -16.47 7.92
C GLN A 91 -1.62 -15.28 8.30
N THR A 92 -0.92 -14.68 7.33
CA THR A 92 -0.11 -13.48 7.58
C THR A 92 -0.98 -12.24 7.77
N TRP A 93 -0.55 -11.31 8.62
CA TRP A 93 -1.30 -10.09 8.90
C TRP A 93 -1.64 -9.30 7.63
N TRP A 94 -0.71 -9.23 6.70
CA TRP A 94 -0.91 -8.46 5.47
C TRP A 94 -1.87 -9.17 4.49
N SER A 95 -1.86 -10.49 4.39
CA SER A 95 -2.82 -11.23 3.58
C SER A 95 -4.25 -11.08 4.13
N ILE A 96 -4.39 -11.15 5.46
CA ILE A 96 -5.66 -10.88 6.14
C ILE A 96 -6.13 -9.45 5.89
N LEU A 97 -5.23 -8.46 6.02
CA LEU A 97 -5.51 -7.05 5.77
C LEU A 97 -5.98 -6.81 4.33
N LEU A 98 -5.27 -7.35 3.34
CA LEU A 98 -5.65 -7.26 1.92
C LEU A 98 -7.08 -7.77 1.68
N LYS A 99 -7.40 -8.94 2.25
CA LYS A 99 -8.75 -9.52 2.15
C LYS A 99 -9.82 -8.64 2.81
N LYS A 100 -9.52 -8.05 3.98
CA LYS A 100 -10.47 -7.19 4.72
C LYS A 100 -10.73 -5.84 4.05
N THR A 101 -9.71 -5.29 3.38
CA THR A 101 -9.77 -3.95 2.78
C THR A 101 -10.06 -3.94 1.30
N GLY A 102 -9.94 -5.09 0.63
CA GLY A 102 -10.02 -5.20 -0.83
C GLY A 102 -8.77 -4.64 -1.55
N MET A 103 -7.71 -4.29 -0.81
CA MET A 103 -6.45 -3.86 -1.39
C MET A 103 -5.74 -5.01 -2.12
N LYS A 104 -4.83 -4.65 -3.03
CA LYS A 104 -3.95 -5.59 -3.73
C LYS A 104 -2.50 -5.40 -3.29
N LEU A 105 -1.76 -6.50 -3.12
CA LEU A 105 -0.33 -6.41 -2.84
C LEU A 105 0.42 -5.86 -4.06
N CYS A 106 1.08 -4.72 -3.90
CA CYS A 106 2.02 -4.17 -4.87
C CYS A 106 3.40 -4.80 -4.68
N ARG A 107 3.94 -4.72 -3.46
CA ARG A 107 5.25 -5.29 -3.13
C ARG A 107 5.38 -5.58 -1.63
N ASN A 108 5.99 -6.71 -1.31
CA ASN A 108 6.45 -7.01 0.05
C ASN A 108 7.98 -7.02 0.09
N ASN A 109 8.59 -5.92 0.53
CA ASN A 109 10.04 -5.80 0.72
C ASN A 109 10.39 -5.95 2.20
N SER A 110 10.02 -7.08 2.79
CA SER A 110 10.38 -7.42 4.16
C SER A 110 11.63 -8.29 4.21
N PHE A 111 12.40 -8.20 5.30
CA PHE A 111 13.64 -8.95 5.49
C PHE A 111 13.77 -9.37 6.96
N SER A 112 13.78 -10.68 7.23
CA SER A 112 13.87 -11.21 8.59
C SER A 112 15.14 -10.76 9.30
N GLY A 113 14.98 -10.23 10.52
CA GLY A 113 16.09 -9.74 11.35
C GLY A 113 16.60 -8.35 11.00
N SER A 114 16.01 -7.66 10.01
CA SER A 114 16.48 -6.33 9.63
C SER A 114 16.07 -5.25 10.63
N THR A 115 16.95 -4.26 10.80
CA THR A 115 16.78 -3.06 11.61
C THR A 115 16.43 -1.86 10.73
N ILE A 116 15.86 -0.81 11.31
CA ILE A 116 15.71 0.49 10.63
C ILE A 116 17.10 1.11 10.47
N SER A 117 17.88 1.13 11.56
CA SER A 117 19.27 1.56 11.54
C SER A 117 20.17 0.57 10.81
N SER A 118 21.38 1.02 10.46
CA SER A 118 22.43 0.16 9.90
C SER A 118 23.11 -0.72 10.96
N THR A 119 22.81 -0.53 12.25
CA THR A 119 23.35 -1.36 13.34
C THR A 119 22.46 -2.55 13.61
N GLY A 120 23.00 -3.73 13.42
CA GLY A 120 22.32 -5.01 13.71
C GLY A 120 22.71 -5.64 15.05
N TYR A 121 22.35 -6.92 15.21
CA TYR A 121 22.71 -7.72 16.36
C TYR A 121 24.24 -7.79 16.50
N ARG A 122 24.73 -7.78 17.75
CA ARG A 122 26.16 -7.78 18.07
C ARG A 122 26.94 -6.63 17.45
N LYS A 123 26.25 -5.52 17.10
CA LYS A 123 26.81 -4.36 16.40
C LYS A 123 27.32 -4.68 14.99
N GLU A 124 26.81 -5.75 14.37
CA GLU A 124 27.11 -6.09 12.99
C GLU A 124 26.55 -5.01 12.05
N ASP A 125 27.20 -4.83 10.91
CA ASP A 125 26.75 -3.93 9.85
C ASP A 125 25.56 -4.53 9.08
N TYR A 126 24.40 -3.92 9.25
CA TYR A 126 23.15 -4.28 8.54
C TYR A 126 22.78 -3.26 7.46
N SER A 127 23.70 -2.36 7.06
CA SER A 127 23.43 -1.31 6.07
C SER A 127 22.77 -1.85 4.80
N GLN A 128 23.20 -3.03 4.29
CA GLN A 128 22.68 -3.61 3.04
C GLN A 128 21.29 -4.22 3.17
N ARG A 129 20.81 -4.48 4.38
CA ARG A 129 19.47 -5.05 4.65
C ARG A 129 18.58 -4.16 5.52
N SER A 130 19.07 -2.98 5.92
CA SER A 130 18.32 -2.02 6.73
C SER A 130 17.07 -1.51 6.01
N PHE A 131 16.12 -0.98 6.76
CA PHE A 131 14.95 -0.32 6.16
C PHE A 131 15.38 0.88 5.31
N CYS A 132 16.41 1.64 5.74
CA CYS A 132 16.97 2.75 4.97
C CYS A 132 17.47 2.34 3.57
N LYS A 133 18.00 1.12 3.44
CA LYS A 133 18.45 0.58 2.13
C LYS A 133 17.27 0.13 1.27
N ARG A 134 16.25 -0.48 1.89
CA ARG A 134 15.16 -1.16 1.15
C ARG A 134 13.99 -0.25 0.78
N LEU A 135 13.88 0.94 1.39
CA LEU A 135 12.80 1.88 1.14
C LEU A 135 12.65 2.29 -0.34
N TRP A 136 13.72 2.22 -1.12
CA TRP A 136 13.74 2.63 -2.53
C TRP A 136 13.04 1.65 -3.47
N ASN A 137 12.69 0.47 -3.01
CA ASN A 137 12.17 -0.62 -3.84
C ASN A 137 10.80 -1.11 -3.34
N LEU A 138 9.79 -0.23 -3.39
CA LEU A 138 8.41 -0.54 -2.97
C LEU A 138 7.39 -0.49 -4.12
N GLY A 139 7.84 -0.37 -5.38
CA GLY A 139 6.94 -0.26 -6.53
C GLY A 139 6.24 1.10 -6.61
N CYS A 140 4.94 1.08 -6.95
CA CYS A 140 4.11 2.29 -7.06
C CYS A 140 2.78 2.06 -6.28
N PRO A 141 2.82 1.98 -4.95
CA PRO A 141 1.65 1.72 -4.13
C PRO A 141 0.84 2.98 -3.83
N ASP A 142 -0.45 2.78 -3.53
CA ASP A 142 -1.31 3.82 -2.94
C ASP A 142 -1.11 3.93 -1.42
N VAL A 143 -0.69 2.82 -0.78
CA VAL A 143 -0.47 2.74 0.66
C VAL A 143 0.86 2.05 0.94
N ILE A 144 1.67 2.58 1.85
CA ILE A 144 2.85 1.92 2.40
C ILE A 144 2.63 1.66 3.89
N ILE A 145 2.80 0.41 4.31
CA ILE A 145 2.89 0.05 5.71
C ILE A 145 4.34 -0.29 6.04
N VAL A 146 4.91 0.47 6.96
CA VAL A 146 6.22 0.20 7.56
C VAL A 146 5.98 -0.49 8.91
N LEU A 147 6.29 -1.80 9.00
CA LEU A 147 6.23 -2.52 10.27
C LEU A 147 7.65 -2.88 10.71
N GLY A 148 8.16 -2.16 11.72
CA GLY A 148 9.58 -2.25 12.09
C GLY A 148 9.91 -1.81 13.50
N ALA A 149 11.19 -1.49 13.73
CA ALA A 149 11.80 -1.13 15.02
C ALA A 149 11.94 -2.27 16.05
N THR A 150 11.32 -3.43 15.81
CA THR A 150 11.45 -4.59 16.71
C THR A 150 12.91 -5.01 16.85
N ASN A 151 13.61 -5.17 15.74
CA ASN A 151 15.01 -5.60 15.76
C ASN A 151 15.95 -4.51 16.28
N ASP A 152 15.69 -3.23 16.06
CA ASP A 152 16.46 -2.14 16.68
C ASP A 152 16.38 -2.20 18.21
N SER A 153 15.17 -2.45 18.73
CA SER A 153 14.96 -2.65 20.18
C SER A 153 15.70 -3.88 20.72
N TRP A 154 15.59 -5.01 20.05
CA TRP A 154 16.18 -6.27 20.48
C TRP A 154 17.70 -6.30 20.32
N ALA A 155 18.23 -5.79 19.22
CA ALA A 155 19.67 -5.68 18.97
C ALA A 155 20.35 -4.63 19.85
N GLY A 156 19.58 -3.71 20.44
CA GLY A 156 20.12 -2.58 21.19
C GLY A 156 20.84 -1.59 20.31
N SER A 157 20.24 -1.25 19.15
CA SER A 157 20.77 -0.24 18.25
C SER A 157 21.00 1.08 19.02
N PRO A 158 22.09 1.81 18.76
CA PRO A 158 22.31 3.12 19.35
C PRO A 158 21.14 4.06 19.05
N ILE A 159 20.65 4.78 20.03
CA ILE A 159 19.51 5.68 19.85
C ILE A 159 19.90 6.89 19.00
N GLY A 160 21.03 7.51 19.23
CA GLY A 160 21.49 8.73 18.56
C GLY A 160 20.68 9.98 18.95
N GLU A 161 21.10 11.13 18.44
CA GLU A 161 20.39 12.38 18.57
C GLU A 161 19.31 12.51 17.49
N TYR A 162 18.28 13.36 17.71
CA TYR A 162 17.33 13.70 16.66
C TYR A 162 18.02 14.50 15.55
N LYS A 163 17.95 14.02 14.32
CA LYS A 163 18.52 14.64 13.14
C LYS A 163 17.57 14.50 11.97
N TYR A 164 17.14 15.61 11.39
CA TYR A 164 16.09 15.67 10.38
C TYR A 164 16.57 16.15 9.00
N SER A 165 17.86 16.46 8.86
CA SER A 165 18.52 16.83 7.58
C SER A 165 20.00 16.50 7.60
N ASP A 166 20.65 16.63 6.46
CA ASP A 166 22.13 16.54 6.29
C ASP A 166 22.74 15.26 6.87
N TRP A 167 22.04 14.13 6.66
CA TRP A 167 22.51 12.84 7.14
C TRP A 167 23.76 12.37 6.42
N THR A 168 24.71 11.88 7.19
CA THR A 168 25.86 11.11 6.71
C THR A 168 25.56 9.61 6.82
N ASP A 169 26.34 8.76 6.13
CA ASP A 169 26.21 7.31 6.28
C ASP A 169 26.40 6.86 7.73
N GLN A 170 27.26 7.53 8.50
CA GLN A 170 27.49 7.23 9.91
C GLN A 170 26.26 7.50 10.79
N ASP A 171 25.49 8.53 10.49
CA ASP A 171 24.24 8.83 11.22
C ASP A 171 23.25 7.67 11.15
N LEU A 172 23.22 6.95 10.03
CA LEU A 172 22.30 5.84 9.82
C LEU A 172 22.59 4.61 10.70
N TYR A 173 23.71 4.57 11.40
CA TYR A 173 24.01 3.55 12.42
C TYR A 173 23.32 3.82 13.76
N SER A 174 22.61 4.92 13.90
CA SER A 174 21.79 5.25 15.07
C SER A 174 20.30 5.31 14.70
N PHE A 175 19.46 4.88 15.62
CA PHE A 175 18.02 4.66 15.35
C PHE A 175 17.27 5.94 14.94
N ARG A 176 17.42 7.04 15.73
CA ARG A 176 16.71 8.29 15.47
C ARG A 176 17.03 8.90 14.11
N PRO A 177 18.32 9.10 13.76
CA PRO A 177 18.67 9.62 12.43
C PRO A 177 18.21 8.68 11.30
N ALA A 178 18.39 7.36 11.46
CA ALA A 178 17.98 6.39 10.45
C ALA A 178 16.46 6.38 10.23
N MET A 179 15.67 6.44 11.29
CA MET A 179 14.21 6.51 11.17
C MET A 179 13.76 7.83 10.52
N ALA A 180 14.36 8.96 10.91
CA ALA A 180 14.07 10.24 10.29
C ALA A 180 14.43 10.24 8.79
N TYR A 181 15.61 9.74 8.44
CA TYR A 181 16.04 9.54 7.05
C TYR A 181 15.03 8.68 6.28
N MET A 182 14.62 7.56 6.84
CA MET A 182 13.69 6.63 6.21
C MET A 182 12.34 7.32 5.91
N LEU A 183 11.71 7.99 6.88
CA LEU A 183 10.41 8.63 6.69
C LEU A 183 10.49 9.81 5.71
N TYR A 184 11.53 10.65 5.81
CA TYR A 184 11.78 11.73 4.86
C TYR A 184 11.85 11.22 3.42
N HIS A 185 12.66 10.18 3.19
CA HIS A 185 12.84 9.63 1.85
C HIS A 185 11.62 8.85 1.34
N LEU A 186 10.86 8.19 2.20
CA LEU A 186 9.61 7.57 1.81
C LEU A 186 8.61 8.60 1.29
N GLN A 187 8.42 9.72 1.98
CA GLN A 187 7.51 10.77 1.54
C GLN A 187 7.94 11.42 0.22
N ASN A 188 9.23 11.67 0.05
CA ASN A 188 9.76 12.27 -1.17
C ASN A 188 9.79 11.29 -2.36
N ARG A 189 10.02 10.00 -2.12
CA ARG A 189 10.10 8.97 -3.16
C ARG A 189 8.73 8.51 -3.64
N TYR A 190 7.74 8.51 -2.74
CA TYR A 190 6.38 8.03 -3.00
C TYR A 190 5.36 9.15 -2.76
N PRO A 191 5.36 10.20 -3.61
CA PRO A 191 4.40 11.29 -3.47
C PRO A 191 2.95 10.77 -3.65
N ASN A 192 2.02 11.33 -2.91
CA ASN A 192 0.60 10.94 -2.88
C ASN A 192 0.32 9.52 -2.37
N THR A 193 1.30 8.86 -1.73
CA THR A 193 1.13 7.56 -1.08
C THR A 193 0.84 7.76 0.40
N GLU A 194 -0.18 7.10 0.93
CA GLU A 194 -0.45 7.06 2.38
C GLU A 194 0.62 6.22 3.07
N ILE A 195 1.31 6.77 4.08
CA ILE A 195 2.38 6.08 4.82
C ILE A 195 1.95 5.89 6.27
N HIS A 196 1.98 4.63 6.74
CA HIS A 196 1.68 4.27 8.11
C HIS A 196 2.87 3.56 8.73
N PHE A 197 3.32 4.03 9.87
CA PHE A 197 4.35 3.36 10.66
C PHE A 197 3.69 2.53 11.77
N VAL A 198 3.87 1.23 11.70
CA VAL A 198 3.30 0.26 12.63
C VAL A 198 4.41 -0.27 13.53
N MET A 199 4.22 -0.22 14.82
CA MET A 199 5.20 -0.64 15.80
C MET A 199 4.65 -1.73 16.72
N ASN A 200 5.47 -2.76 16.92
CA ASN A 200 5.16 -3.83 17.86
C ASN A 200 5.05 -3.31 19.30
N SER A 201 4.28 -4.01 20.13
CA SER A 201 4.24 -3.78 21.57
C SER A 201 5.53 -4.27 22.27
N GLU A 202 5.73 -3.83 23.50
CA GLU A 202 6.80 -4.33 24.40
C GLU A 202 8.24 -4.05 23.91
N LEU A 203 8.43 -2.96 23.18
CA LEU A 203 9.75 -2.48 22.80
C LEU A 203 10.35 -1.54 23.88
N LYS A 204 11.67 -1.31 23.81
CA LYS A 204 12.33 -0.37 24.71
C LYS A 204 11.70 1.02 24.58
N GLU A 205 11.48 1.67 25.74
CA GLU A 205 10.81 2.99 25.80
C GLU A 205 11.47 4.03 24.88
N ALA A 206 12.81 4.07 24.86
CA ALA A 206 13.55 4.99 24.01
C ALA A 206 13.25 4.80 22.50
N ILE A 207 13.02 3.56 22.05
CA ILE A 207 12.59 3.24 20.68
C ILE A 207 11.17 3.73 20.46
N THR A 208 10.24 3.41 21.37
CA THR A 208 8.83 3.79 21.26
C THR A 208 8.63 5.29 21.22
N THR A 209 9.25 6.01 22.18
CA THR A 209 9.15 7.46 22.28
C THR A 209 9.77 8.16 21.06
N SER A 210 10.93 7.67 20.59
CA SER A 210 11.57 8.21 19.39
C SER A 210 10.72 7.99 18.14
N SER A 211 10.15 6.80 17.98
CA SER A 211 9.30 6.49 16.82
C SER A 211 8.08 7.42 16.76
N LYS A 212 7.41 7.61 17.89
CA LYS A 212 6.25 8.51 17.97
C LYS A 212 6.63 9.95 17.61
N ALA A 213 7.69 10.49 18.20
CA ALA A 213 8.15 11.86 17.95
C ALA A 213 8.55 12.08 16.48
N ILE A 214 9.22 11.10 15.86
CA ILE A 214 9.66 11.22 14.46
C ILE A 214 8.47 11.08 13.51
N CYS A 215 7.51 10.19 13.78
CA CYS A 215 6.26 10.11 13.01
C CYS A 215 5.47 11.41 13.10
N GLU A 216 5.36 12.00 14.29
CA GLU A 216 4.70 13.30 14.51
C GLU A 216 5.38 14.42 13.71
N HIS A 217 6.72 14.49 13.72
CA HIS A 217 7.50 15.47 12.96
C HIS A 217 7.20 15.44 11.46
N TYR A 218 7.04 14.24 10.88
CA TYR A 218 6.76 14.07 9.45
C TYR A 218 5.27 13.96 9.11
N GLY A 219 4.38 14.04 10.10
CA GLY A 219 2.94 13.83 9.88
C GLY A 219 2.61 12.42 9.37
N VAL A 220 3.42 11.43 9.75
CA VAL A 220 3.18 10.01 9.40
C VAL A 220 2.30 9.37 10.48
N ASN A 221 1.26 8.66 10.05
CA ASN A 221 0.39 7.95 10.98
C ASN A 221 1.14 6.89 11.77
N PHE A 222 1.10 6.99 13.10
CA PHE A 222 1.76 6.07 14.02
C PHE A 222 0.75 5.12 14.66
N ILE A 223 0.91 3.82 14.41
CA ILE A 223 0.05 2.76 14.95
C ILE A 223 0.85 1.91 15.95
N GLN A 224 0.57 2.10 17.23
CA GLN A 224 1.10 1.23 18.29
C GLN A 224 0.23 -0.02 18.39
N LEU A 225 0.82 -1.18 18.15
CA LEU A 225 0.16 -2.47 18.35
C LEU A 225 0.09 -2.84 19.82
N GLU A 226 -1.00 -3.48 20.23
CA GLU A 226 -1.24 -3.91 21.60
C GLU A 226 -1.66 -5.38 21.65
N ASN A 227 -1.25 -6.09 22.72
CA ASN A 227 -1.71 -7.45 23.01
C ASN A 227 -1.52 -8.45 21.87
N ILE A 228 -0.38 -8.40 21.18
CA ILE A 228 -0.05 -9.33 20.09
C ILE A 228 0.43 -10.65 20.66
N HIS A 229 -0.37 -11.71 20.45
CA HIS A 229 0.04 -13.06 20.84
C HIS A 229 1.23 -13.57 20.01
N LYS A 230 2.26 -14.09 20.68
CA LYS A 230 3.54 -14.49 20.06
C LYS A 230 3.92 -15.92 20.43
N ILE A 231 4.59 -16.60 19.51
CA ILE A 231 5.30 -17.86 19.70
C ILE A 231 6.75 -17.59 19.32
N ASN A 232 7.69 -17.91 20.20
CA ASN A 232 9.12 -17.64 20.00
C ASN A 232 9.41 -16.17 19.58
N GLY A 233 8.73 -15.21 20.22
CA GLY A 233 8.90 -13.78 19.96
C GLY A 233 8.24 -13.26 18.69
N HIS A 234 7.62 -14.11 17.87
CA HIS A 234 6.97 -13.76 16.61
C HIS A 234 5.45 -13.95 16.68
N PRO A 235 4.67 -13.13 15.96
CA PRO A 235 3.21 -13.27 15.92
C PRO A 235 2.77 -14.69 15.54
N SER A 236 1.90 -15.28 16.37
CA SER A 236 1.16 -16.49 16.05
C SER A 236 0.02 -16.18 15.08
N ILE A 237 -0.76 -17.17 14.62
CA ILE A 237 -1.98 -16.94 13.84
C ILE A 237 -2.88 -15.90 14.54
N LYS A 238 -3.12 -16.05 15.84
CA LYS A 238 -3.86 -15.07 16.65
C LYS A 238 -3.22 -13.66 16.63
N GLY A 239 -1.88 -13.62 16.72
CA GLY A 239 -1.14 -12.35 16.65
C GLY A 239 -1.24 -11.69 15.29
N MET A 240 -1.16 -12.47 14.21
CA MET A 240 -1.34 -11.99 12.83
C MET A 240 -2.74 -11.40 12.61
N GLU A 241 -3.78 -12.07 13.10
CA GLU A 241 -5.15 -11.56 13.07
C GLU A 241 -5.29 -10.23 13.82
N ALA A 242 -4.72 -10.15 15.05
CA ALA A 242 -4.77 -8.94 15.86
C ALA A 242 -4.03 -7.76 15.21
N ILE A 243 -2.87 -7.99 14.56
CA ILE A 243 -2.15 -6.97 13.79
C ILE A 243 -3.03 -6.45 12.64
N ALA A 244 -3.60 -7.36 11.83
CA ALA A 244 -4.46 -6.99 10.71
C ALA A 244 -5.69 -6.17 11.14
N GLU A 245 -6.34 -6.56 12.26
CA GLU A 245 -7.50 -5.84 12.82
C GLU A 245 -7.14 -4.43 13.27
N GLN A 246 -6.04 -4.29 14.02
CA GLN A 246 -5.62 -3.00 14.54
C GLN A 246 -5.22 -2.04 13.41
N ILE A 247 -4.51 -2.53 12.38
CA ILE A 247 -4.18 -1.73 11.19
C ILE A 247 -5.46 -1.36 10.44
N ALA A 248 -6.36 -2.32 10.17
CA ALA A 248 -7.60 -2.06 9.43
C ALA A 248 -8.51 -1.03 10.11
N LYS A 249 -8.54 -1.01 11.45
CA LYS A 249 -9.28 -0.02 12.24
C LYS A 249 -8.71 1.39 12.03
N ASN A 250 -7.39 1.53 12.06
CA ASN A 250 -6.71 2.81 11.88
C ASN A 250 -6.89 3.37 10.46
N LEU A 251 -6.81 2.53 9.41
CA LEU A 251 -7.04 2.94 8.03
C LEU A 251 -8.47 3.43 7.75
N LYS A 252 -9.47 3.04 8.58
CA LYS A 252 -10.86 3.50 8.45
C LYS A 252 -11.14 4.81 9.17
N SER A 253 -10.39 5.13 10.22
CA SER A 253 -10.62 6.32 11.04
C SER A 253 -10.16 7.64 10.38
N GLU A 254 -9.45 7.56 9.26
CA GLU A 254 -8.93 8.72 8.51
C GLU A 254 -9.86 9.16 7.35
N LYS A 255 -11.05 8.58 7.25
CA LYS A 255 -12.11 8.99 6.31
C LYS A 255 -13.17 9.80 7.02
#